data_d6749baceb26ce7615e78017be8950d2
#
_entry.id   d6749baceb26ce7615e78017be8950d2
#
_cell.length_a   1.000
_cell.length_b   1.000
_cell.length_c   1.000
_cell.angle_alpha   90.00
_cell.angle_beta   90.00
_cell.angle_gamma   90.00
#
_symmetry.space_group_name_H-M   'P 1'
#
loop_
_entity.id
_entity.type
_entity.pdbx_description
1 polymer ?
#
loop_
_entity_poly.entity_id
_entity_poly.type
_entity_poly.pdbx_seq_one_letter_code
_entity_poly.pdbx_strand_id
1 'polypeptide(L)'
;MGRTNPLTLSRRAALGLGAAGLMVPRFGVADAVAGTNRRFLFVHCAGGWDTTYCFQPAFGSSVVDMEPDSVAAEVGGITFVDNEARPHVRSFFESHASRTAIVNGIEVPSITHERCRRIMMT
;
A
#
# COMPACT_ATOMS: atom_id res chain seq x y z
N MET A 1 60.24 -10.09 -26.14
CA MET A 1 58.99 -10.79 -26.53
C MET A 1 58.35 -11.33 -25.26
N GLY A 2 57.48 -10.52 -24.63
CA GLY A 2 56.76 -10.88 -23.39
C GLY A 2 55.42 -11.52 -23.76
N ARG A 3 55.21 -12.78 -23.34
CA ARG A 3 53.91 -13.48 -23.45
C ARG A 3 53.00 -13.00 -22.32
N THR A 4 51.94 -12.30 -22.67
CA THR A 4 50.82 -12.01 -21.74
C THR A 4 49.99 -13.29 -21.57
N ASN A 5 49.95 -13.85 -20.36
CA ASN A 5 49.07 -14.95 -20.03
C ASN A 5 47.62 -14.42 -19.97
N PRO A 6 46.67 -15.02 -20.69
CA PRO A 6 45.27 -14.69 -20.51
C PRO A 6 44.80 -15.21 -19.16
N LEU A 7 44.17 -14.34 -18.36
CA LEU A 7 43.53 -14.69 -17.11
C LEU A 7 42.34 -15.64 -17.40
N THR A 8 42.55 -16.93 -17.20
CA THR A 8 41.48 -17.93 -17.26
C THR A 8 40.66 -17.88 -15.95
N LEU A 9 39.55 -17.18 -15.97
CA LEU A 9 38.56 -17.24 -14.88
C LEU A 9 37.95 -18.65 -14.84
N SER A 10 38.11 -19.35 -13.73
CA SER A 10 37.49 -20.65 -13.54
C SER A 10 35.94 -20.52 -13.49
N ARG A 11 35.23 -21.55 -13.98
CA ARG A 11 33.75 -21.56 -13.96
C ARG A 11 33.16 -21.32 -12.55
N ARG A 12 33.86 -21.73 -11.50
CA ARG A 12 33.48 -21.49 -10.10
C ARG A 12 33.59 -20.01 -9.69
N ALA A 13 34.63 -19.31 -10.19
CA ALA A 13 34.78 -17.87 -9.94
C ALA A 13 33.72 -17.04 -10.67
N ALA A 14 33.33 -17.45 -11.89
CA ALA A 14 32.23 -16.80 -12.62
C ALA A 14 30.86 -17.00 -11.96
N LEU A 15 30.59 -18.18 -11.39
CA LEU A 15 29.35 -18.46 -10.64
C LEU A 15 29.31 -17.72 -9.29
N GLY A 16 30.46 -17.53 -8.64
CA GLY A 16 30.53 -16.76 -7.38
C GLY A 16 30.24 -15.26 -7.57
N LEU A 17 30.71 -14.70 -8.69
CA LEU A 17 30.41 -13.28 -9.03
C LEU A 17 28.97 -13.06 -9.49
N GLY A 18 28.33 -14.05 -10.14
CA GLY A 18 26.95 -13.98 -10.56
C GLY A 18 25.96 -14.08 -9.40
N ALA A 19 26.27 -14.87 -8.35
CA ALA A 19 25.39 -15.06 -7.20
C ALA A 19 25.41 -13.89 -6.22
N ALA A 20 26.52 -13.16 -6.13
CA ALA A 20 26.61 -11.99 -5.27
C ALA A 20 25.82 -10.78 -5.80
N GLY A 21 25.55 -10.73 -7.10
CA GLY A 21 24.76 -9.64 -7.71
C GLY A 21 23.25 -9.80 -7.60
N LEU A 22 22.74 -11.01 -7.27
CA LEU A 22 21.31 -11.31 -7.27
C LEU A 22 20.67 -11.34 -5.86
N MET A 23 21.45 -11.19 -4.80
CA MET A 23 20.97 -11.26 -3.42
C MET A 23 21.23 -10.00 -2.60
N VAL A 24 21.29 -8.85 -3.22
CA VAL A 24 21.04 -7.63 -2.46
C VAL A 24 19.53 -7.42 -2.50
N PRO A 25 18.78 -7.77 -1.44
CA PRO A 25 17.43 -7.25 -1.33
C PRO A 25 17.62 -5.73 -1.39
N ARG A 26 17.09 -5.11 -2.42
CA ARG A 26 16.86 -3.67 -2.42
C ARG A 26 15.75 -3.41 -1.40
N PHE A 27 16.03 -3.65 -0.12
CA PHE A 27 15.40 -2.87 0.90
C PHE A 27 15.81 -1.44 0.56
N GLY A 28 14.88 -0.68 -0.02
CA GLY A 28 15.05 0.73 -0.11
C GLY A 28 15.44 1.16 1.28
N VAL A 29 16.71 1.51 1.48
CA VAL A 29 17.13 2.24 2.65
C VAL A 29 16.24 3.47 2.54
N ALA A 30 15.14 3.48 3.28
CA ALA A 30 14.44 4.72 3.52
C ALA A 30 15.55 5.60 4.06
N ASP A 31 16.01 6.56 3.24
CA ASP A 31 16.92 7.57 3.72
C ASP A 31 16.31 8.04 5.03
N ALA A 32 16.97 7.72 6.12
CA ALA A 32 16.61 8.25 7.40
C ALA A 32 16.85 9.75 7.25
N VAL A 33 15.79 10.45 6.86
CA VAL A 33 15.82 11.90 6.71
C VAL A 33 16.09 12.43 8.11
N ALA A 34 17.37 12.59 8.39
CA ALA A 34 17.85 13.08 9.65
C ALA A 34 17.15 14.42 9.90
N GLY A 35 16.40 14.51 11.00
CA GLY A 35 15.83 15.75 11.47
C GLY A 35 14.36 16.02 11.15
N THR A 36 13.61 15.11 10.50
CA THR A 36 12.16 15.32 10.42
C THR A 36 11.48 14.87 11.70
N ASN A 37 10.91 15.81 12.42
CA ASN A 37 10.05 15.53 13.59
C ASN A 37 8.68 14.99 13.12
N ARG A 38 8.71 13.93 12.31
CA ARG A 38 7.50 13.28 11.80
C ARG A 38 6.90 12.43 12.90
N ARG A 39 5.62 12.61 13.12
CA ARG A 39 4.84 11.79 14.05
C ARG A 39 3.83 10.99 13.25
N PHE A 40 3.63 9.75 13.66
CA PHE A 40 2.63 8.87 13.07
C PHE A 40 1.48 8.70 14.07
N LEU A 41 0.26 8.82 13.57
CA LEU A 41 -0.95 8.50 14.30
C LEU A 41 -1.62 7.32 13.61
N PHE A 42 -1.77 6.23 14.32
CA PHE A 42 -2.51 5.07 13.84
C PHE A 42 -3.91 5.08 14.44
N VAL A 43 -4.93 5.08 13.58
CA VAL A 43 -6.32 4.99 14.00
C VAL A 43 -6.84 3.62 13.59
N HIS A 44 -7.08 2.75 14.55
CA HIS A 44 -7.63 1.43 14.34
C HIS A 44 -9.13 1.42 14.66
N CYS A 45 -9.97 1.13 13.65
CA CYS A 45 -11.41 1.00 13.82
C CYS A 45 -11.74 -0.45 14.22
N ALA A 46 -11.85 -0.70 15.53
CA ALA A 46 -12.19 -2.02 16.05
C ALA A 46 -13.62 -2.44 15.63
N GLY A 47 -13.79 -3.69 15.29
CA GLY A 47 -15.07 -4.26 14.90
C GLY A 47 -15.40 -4.19 13.41
N GLY A 48 -14.54 -3.56 12.63
CA GLY A 48 -14.69 -3.38 11.20
C GLY A 48 -15.43 -2.09 10.84
N TRP A 49 -14.94 -1.43 9.84
CA TRP A 49 -15.57 -0.29 9.19
C TRP A 49 -15.97 -0.72 7.78
N ASP A 50 -17.20 -0.50 7.41
CA ASP A 50 -17.63 -0.78 6.06
C ASP A 50 -17.03 0.27 5.10
N THR A 51 -16.04 -0.15 4.35
CA THR A 51 -15.32 0.70 3.40
C THR A 51 -16.18 1.13 2.21
N THR A 52 -17.29 0.42 1.94
CA THR A 52 -18.23 0.72 0.85
C THR A 52 -19.03 1.99 1.09
N TYR A 53 -19.08 2.48 2.33
CA TYR A 53 -19.69 3.77 2.64
C TYR A 53 -18.82 4.99 2.34
N CYS A 54 -17.54 4.79 2.03
CA CYS A 54 -16.62 5.91 1.88
C CYS A 54 -15.51 5.67 0.85
N PHE A 55 -14.67 4.65 1.08
CA PHE A 55 -13.40 4.52 0.37
C PHE A 55 -13.43 3.55 -0.82
N GLN A 56 -14.43 2.68 -0.90
CA GLN A 56 -14.46 1.62 -1.88
C GLN A 56 -15.74 1.65 -2.73
N PRO A 57 -15.77 2.38 -3.84
CA PRO A 57 -16.90 2.40 -4.77
C PRO A 57 -16.97 1.08 -5.55
N ALA A 58 -17.72 0.11 -5.03
CA ALA A 58 -17.85 -1.23 -5.59
C ALA A 58 -19.12 -1.39 -6.45
N PHE A 59 -19.59 -0.33 -7.12
CA PHE A 59 -20.83 -0.30 -7.89
C PHE A 59 -20.90 -1.31 -9.05
N GLY A 60 -19.75 -1.79 -9.53
CA GLY A 60 -19.69 -2.85 -10.54
C GLY A 60 -19.62 -4.26 -9.98
N SER A 61 -19.68 -4.45 -8.67
CA SER A 61 -19.59 -5.75 -8.02
C SER A 61 -20.94 -6.46 -7.98
N SER A 62 -20.96 -7.75 -8.31
CA SER A 62 -22.15 -8.59 -8.15
C SER A 62 -22.32 -9.18 -6.76
N VAL A 63 -21.35 -8.96 -5.86
CA VAL A 63 -21.29 -9.53 -4.52
C VAL A 63 -21.29 -8.46 -3.42
N VAL A 64 -21.38 -7.19 -3.80
CA VAL A 64 -21.41 -6.07 -2.88
C VAL A 64 -22.65 -5.23 -3.17
N ASP A 65 -23.55 -5.19 -2.22
CA ASP A 65 -24.69 -4.27 -2.27
C ASP A 65 -24.25 -2.89 -1.78
N MET A 66 -24.17 -1.95 -2.72
CA MET A 66 -23.89 -0.57 -2.37
C MET A 66 -25.14 0.06 -1.75
N GLU A 67 -24.94 1.00 -0.83
CA GLU A 67 -26.02 1.75 -0.21
C GLU A 67 -26.83 2.49 -1.28
N PRO A 68 -28.16 2.49 -1.19
CA PRO A 68 -29.02 3.28 -2.08
C PRO A 68 -28.63 4.78 -2.10
N ASP A 69 -28.83 5.43 -3.23
CA ASP A 69 -28.54 6.86 -3.43
C ASP A 69 -27.07 7.26 -3.32
N SER A 70 -26.17 6.26 -3.21
CA SER A 70 -24.72 6.49 -3.29
C SER A 70 -24.26 6.49 -4.74
N VAL A 71 -23.26 7.31 -5.02
CA VAL A 71 -22.61 7.41 -6.33
C VAL A 71 -21.09 7.39 -6.20
N ALA A 72 -20.40 6.96 -7.27
CA ALA A 72 -18.96 7.14 -7.34
C ALA A 72 -18.66 8.60 -7.66
N ALA A 73 -17.80 9.22 -6.88
CA ALA A 73 -17.29 10.57 -7.10
C ALA A 73 -15.77 10.56 -7.13
N GLU A 74 -15.16 11.57 -7.74
CA GLU A 74 -13.73 11.71 -7.83
C GLU A 74 -13.28 13.12 -7.46
N VAL A 75 -12.25 13.20 -6.63
CA VAL A 75 -11.56 14.45 -6.29
C VAL A 75 -10.06 14.20 -6.24
N GLY A 76 -9.30 14.97 -6.98
CA GLY A 76 -7.85 14.89 -6.98
C GLY A 76 -7.26 13.54 -7.40
N GLY A 77 -7.95 12.80 -8.26
CA GLY A 77 -7.55 11.46 -8.69
C GLY A 77 -7.92 10.33 -7.71
N ILE A 78 -8.65 10.65 -6.64
CA ILE A 78 -9.16 9.68 -5.68
C ILE A 78 -10.65 9.46 -5.93
N THR A 79 -11.01 8.23 -6.26
CA THR A 79 -12.41 7.82 -6.36
C THR A 79 -12.92 7.38 -4.99
N PHE A 80 -14.11 7.84 -4.62
CA PHE A 80 -14.74 7.55 -3.34
C PHE A 80 -16.26 7.40 -3.48
N VAL A 81 -16.92 6.96 -2.42
CA VAL A 81 -18.39 6.86 -2.36
C VAL A 81 -18.96 8.14 -1.81
N ASP A 82 -19.77 8.80 -2.60
CA ASP A 82 -20.50 10.01 -2.21
C ASP A 82 -21.96 9.71 -1.95
N ASN A 83 -22.53 10.36 -0.93
CA ASN A 83 -23.93 10.27 -0.59
C ASN A 83 -24.36 11.55 0.13
N GLU A 84 -25.51 12.09 -0.23
CA GLU A 84 -26.03 13.34 0.36
C GLU A 84 -26.23 13.24 1.87
N ALA A 85 -26.51 12.05 2.39
CA ALA A 85 -26.60 11.81 3.83
C ALA A 85 -25.25 11.94 4.57
N ARG A 86 -24.13 11.95 3.83
CA ARG A 86 -22.78 12.02 4.40
C ARG A 86 -21.89 13.08 3.70
N PRO A 87 -22.30 14.35 3.73
CA PRO A 87 -21.58 15.42 3.01
C PRO A 87 -20.13 15.60 3.48
N HIS A 88 -19.80 15.12 4.68
CA HIS A 88 -18.44 15.19 5.23
C HIS A 88 -17.41 14.35 4.47
N VAL A 89 -17.84 13.28 3.80
CA VAL A 89 -16.95 12.45 2.97
C VAL A 89 -16.44 13.28 1.81
N ARG A 90 -17.30 13.92 1.07
CA ARG A 90 -16.93 14.83 -0.03
C ARG A 90 -16.05 15.97 0.45
N SER A 91 -16.46 16.69 1.50
CA SER A 91 -15.69 17.81 2.06
C SER A 91 -14.28 17.38 2.51
N PHE A 92 -14.13 16.17 3.02
CA PHE A 92 -12.83 15.63 3.38
C PHE A 92 -11.92 15.50 2.14
N PHE A 93 -12.38 14.88 1.07
CA PHE A 93 -11.59 14.71 -0.14
C PHE A 93 -11.31 16.05 -0.85
N GLU A 94 -12.27 16.96 -0.90
CA GLU A 94 -12.06 18.32 -1.43
C GLU A 94 -10.95 19.06 -0.70
N SER A 95 -10.84 18.88 0.61
CA SER A 95 -9.84 19.55 1.44
C SER A 95 -8.50 18.82 1.50
N HIS A 96 -8.47 17.50 1.31
CA HIS A 96 -7.32 16.68 1.68
C HIS A 96 -6.84 15.70 0.62
N ALA A 97 -7.46 15.60 -0.57
CA ALA A 97 -7.07 14.66 -1.60
C ALA A 97 -5.57 14.72 -1.94
N SER A 98 -4.99 15.93 -2.02
CA SER A 98 -3.57 16.12 -2.37
C SER A 98 -2.57 15.47 -1.38
N ARG A 99 -3.02 15.07 -0.21
CA ARG A 99 -2.19 14.44 0.85
C ARG A 99 -2.84 13.18 1.42
N THR A 100 -3.78 12.62 0.68
CA THR A 100 -4.47 11.37 1.04
C THR A 100 -4.04 10.29 0.06
N ALA A 101 -3.86 9.08 0.56
CA ALA A 101 -3.73 7.88 -0.23
C ALA A 101 -4.68 6.81 0.29
N ILE A 102 -5.39 6.13 -0.60
CA ILE A 102 -6.23 4.99 -0.28
C ILE A 102 -5.53 3.74 -0.79
N VAL A 103 -5.37 2.74 0.06
CA VAL A 103 -4.81 1.44 -0.29
C VAL A 103 -5.90 0.41 -0.11
N ASN A 104 -6.47 -0.05 -1.23
CA ASN A 104 -7.48 -1.09 -1.27
C ASN A 104 -6.84 -2.46 -1.54
N GLY A 105 -7.57 -3.54 -1.25
CA GLY A 105 -7.15 -4.90 -1.56
C GLY A 105 -6.13 -5.49 -0.60
N ILE A 106 -6.00 -4.93 0.61
CA ILE A 106 -5.19 -5.54 1.66
C ILE A 106 -5.95 -6.76 2.20
N GLU A 107 -5.43 -7.95 1.91
CA GLU A 107 -5.99 -9.19 2.42
C GLU A 107 -5.46 -9.47 3.83
N VAL A 108 -6.39 -9.73 4.76
CA VAL A 108 -6.06 -10.21 6.10
C VAL A 108 -6.59 -11.64 6.23
N PRO A 109 -5.72 -12.66 6.36
CA PRO A 109 -6.11 -14.06 6.30
C PRO A 109 -6.79 -14.52 7.60
N SER A 110 -7.86 -13.85 8.00
CA SER A 110 -8.66 -14.18 9.18
C SER A 110 -10.02 -13.51 9.14
N ILE A 111 -11.03 -14.22 9.63
CA ILE A 111 -12.38 -13.70 9.84
C ILE A 111 -12.66 -13.32 11.30
N THR A 112 -11.71 -13.56 12.21
CA THR A 112 -11.87 -13.20 13.62
C THR A 112 -11.23 -11.85 13.90
N HIS A 113 -11.98 -10.92 14.51
CA HIS A 113 -11.51 -9.56 14.79
C HIS A 113 -10.22 -9.52 15.61
N GLU A 114 -10.09 -10.38 16.62
CA GLU A 114 -8.91 -10.42 17.46
C GLU A 114 -7.63 -10.80 16.68
N ARG A 115 -7.73 -11.80 15.80
CA ARG A 115 -6.60 -12.22 14.97
C ARG A 115 -6.27 -11.17 13.93
N CYS A 116 -7.28 -10.57 13.27
CA CYS A 116 -7.08 -9.47 12.33
C CYS A 116 -6.34 -8.30 12.99
N ARG A 117 -6.77 -7.91 14.18
CA ARG A 117 -6.13 -6.84 14.95
C ARG A 117 -4.66 -7.13 15.22
N ARG A 118 -4.32 -8.34 15.65
CA ARG A 118 -2.92 -8.74 15.90
C ARG A 118 -2.08 -8.67 14.63
N ILE A 119 -2.59 -9.19 13.52
CA ILE A 119 -1.86 -9.18 12.24
C ILE A 119 -1.61 -7.77 11.74
N MET A 120 -2.57 -6.86 11.92
CA MET A 120 -2.44 -5.48 11.43
C MET A 120 -1.57 -4.58 12.32
N MET A 121 -1.33 -4.97 13.57
CA MET A 121 -0.59 -4.14 14.54
C MET A 121 0.82 -4.65 14.83
N THR A 122 1.26 -5.72 14.21
CA THR A 122 2.62 -6.28 14.29
C THR A 122 3.37 -6.12 13.00
#